data_64fb73e1db459b90520d5e2f74a58a0a
#
_entry.id   64fb73e1db459b90520d5e2f74a58a0a
#
_cell.length_a   1.000
_cell.length_b   1.000
_cell.length_c   1.000
_cell.angle_alpha   90.00
_cell.angle_beta   90.00
_cell.angle_gamma   90.00
#
_symmetry.space_group_name_H-M   'P 1'
#
loop_
_entity.id
_entity.type
_entity.pdbx_description
1 polymer ?
#
loop_
_entity_poly.entity_id
_entity_poly.type
_entity_poly.pdbx_seq_one_letter_code
_entity_poly.pdbx_strand_id
1 'polypeptide(L)'
;MAREKCGRLKLCWMAVLLISAAVLLFTSFGRAVVESVTSSCKLVISIDGEAQCLRLHNSRRTDHHVHNHSHHVVDAIYTWVNPTDPDWQRKRRDAVGTTFSGTDDLSDARRFNNGVYPEAELCASLELLRTNMPWIRTVWILTMRPQRPKCIHPGMRVVHHDELGLPVTFNIFSVETRLQHIPGVSERFVYMNDDFYVLKPMPASAFFAVDGRPIVWTEPFDIGHLFRTCVHTCDATNRLILPLMHGKRMLSLLHGPKGLTASMLNSTVSLPSLKGKAEESTRRITRSHDDFMAIVAAQNLAVISGTALLSSAVPKFQMIDEVRTVPFHHSVEIACINGNVLNTEENVARFRASLRLKP
;
A
#
# COMPACT_ATOMS: atom_id res chain seq x y z
N MET A 1 -54.34 -24.64 -22.71
CA MET A 1 -53.34 -24.13 -21.75
C MET A 1 -52.04 -24.93 -21.65
N ALA A 2 -51.94 -26.19 -22.13
CA ALA A 2 -50.69 -26.97 -22.03
C ALA A 2 -49.71 -26.82 -23.20
N ARG A 3 -50.13 -26.29 -24.35
CA ARG A 3 -49.28 -26.10 -25.52
C ARG A 3 -48.43 -24.79 -25.52
N GLU A 4 -48.86 -23.75 -24.80
CA GLU A 4 -48.11 -22.48 -24.69
C GLU A 4 -46.90 -22.55 -23.74
N LYS A 5 -46.95 -23.38 -22.71
CA LYS A 5 -45.82 -23.56 -21.76
C LYS A 5 -44.63 -24.27 -22.40
N CYS A 6 -44.81 -25.13 -23.37
CA CYS A 6 -43.74 -25.89 -24.03
C CYS A 6 -42.93 -25.03 -25.03
N GLY A 7 -43.55 -24.01 -25.62
CA GLY A 7 -42.86 -23.09 -26.54
C GLY A 7 -41.92 -22.11 -25.84
N ARG A 8 -42.31 -21.63 -24.67
CA ARG A 8 -41.46 -20.69 -23.89
C ARG A 8 -40.23 -21.37 -23.28
N LEU A 9 -40.31 -22.64 -22.87
CA LEU A 9 -39.14 -23.38 -22.40
C LEU A 9 -38.11 -23.63 -23.54
N LYS A 10 -38.56 -23.94 -24.73
CA LYS A 10 -37.64 -24.15 -25.89
C LYS A 10 -36.92 -22.88 -26.32
N LEU A 11 -37.58 -21.72 -26.26
CA LEU A 11 -36.94 -20.41 -26.54
C LEU A 11 -35.91 -20.06 -25.47
N CYS A 12 -36.19 -20.36 -24.19
CA CYS A 12 -35.25 -20.10 -23.10
C CYS A 12 -33.98 -20.95 -23.22
N TRP A 13 -34.11 -22.23 -23.56
CA TRP A 13 -32.96 -23.13 -23.77
C TRP A 13 -32.14 -22.75 -25.02
N MET A 14 -32.75 -22.28 -26.11
CA MET A 14 -32.03 -21.77 -27.26
C MET A 14 -31.29 -20.47 -26.96
N ALA A 15 -31.87 -19.57 -26.17
CA ALA A 15 -31.20 -18.34 -25.73
C ALA A 15 -29.97 -18.62 -24.82
N VAL A 16 -30.11 -19.57 -23.91
CA VAL A 16 -28.98 -19.99 -23.04
C VAL A 16 -27.87 -20.65 -23.86
N LEU A 17 -28.22 -21.49 -24.86
CA LEU A 17 -27.22 -22.13 -25.73
C LEU A 17 -26.52 -21.12 -26.64
N LEU A 18 -27.23 -20.10 -27.14
CA LEU A 18 -26.65 -19.03 -27.94
C LEU A 18 -25.71 -18.11 -27.12
N ILE A 19 -26.09 -17.81 -25.90
CA ILE A 19 -25.24 -17.03 -24.99
C ILE A 19 -24.00 -17.84 -24.61
N SER A 20 -24.12 -19.14 -24.32
CA SER A 20 -22.98 -20.01 -24.03
C SER A 20 -22.05 -20.19 -25.23
N ALA A 21 -22.58 -20.28 -26.43
CA ALA A 21 -21.79 -20.33 -27.67
C ALA A 21 -21.08 -19.00 -27.96
N ALA A 22 -21.75 -17.87 -27.71
CA ALA A 22 -21.14 -16.55 -27.83
C ALA A 22 -20.02 -16.34 -26.86
N VAL A 23 -20.17 -16.77 -25.57
CA VAL A 23 -19.12 -16.71 -24.57
C VAL A 23 -17.94 -17.60 -24.92
N LEU A 24 -18.19 -18.82 -25.48
CA LEU A 24 -17.13 -19.71 -25.93
C LEU A 24 -16.42 -19.19 -27.19
N LEU A 25 -17.12 -18.56 -28.14
CA LEU A 25 -16.52 -17.92 -29.29
C LEU A 25 -15.70 -16.68 -28.89
N PHE A 26 -16.17 -15.87 -27.94
CA PHE A 26 -15.43 -14.73 -27.43
C PHE A 26 -14.17 -15.16 -26.69
N THR A 27 -14.21 -16.23 -25.87
CA THR A 27 -13.03 -16.76 -25.19
C THR A 27 -12.04 -17.43 -26.15
N SER A 28 -12.53 -18.07 -27.21
CA SER A 28 -11.68 -18.69 -28.26
C SER A 28 -11.06 -17.64 -29.18
N PHE A 29 -11.80 -16.58 -29.53
CA PHE A 29 -11.28 -15.47 -30.34
C PHE A 29 -10.29 -14.60 -29.53
N GLY A 30 -10.55 -14.38 -28.25
CA GLY A 30 -9.62 -13.69 -27.34
C GLY A 30 -8.30 -14.44 -27.17
N ARG A 31 -8.30 -15.78 -27.18
CA ARG A 31 -7.08 -16.59 -27.16
C ARG A 31 -6.29 -16.52 -28.48
N ALA A 32 -6.96 -16.52 -29.63
CA ALA A 32 -6.29 -16.49 -30.95
C ALA A 32 -5.61 -15.13 -31.21
N VAL A 33 -6.16 -14.01 -30.69
CA VAL A 33 -5.56 -12.68 -30.81
C VAL A 33 -4.35 -12.54 -29.92
N VAL A 34 -4.29 -13.25 -28.78
CA VAL A 34 -3.18 -13.21 -27.82
C VAL A 34 -1.95 -13.98 -28.33
N GLU A 35 -2.11 -15.01 -29.16
CA GLU A 35 -0.99 -15.81 -29.67
C GLU A 35 -0.26 -15.18 -30.90
N SER A 36 -0.86 -14.20 -31.55
CA SER A 36 -0.32 -13.57 -32.78
C SER A 36 0.50 -12.30 -32.53
N VAL A 37 0.57 -11.78 -31.31
CA VAL A 37 1.31 -10.56 -30.99
C VAL A 37 2.69 -10.92 -30.46
N THR A 38 3.69 -10.54 -31.24
CA THR A 38 5.14 -10.73 -31.04
C THR A 38 5.65 -10.70 -29.60
N SER A 39 6.71 -11.43 -29.34
CA SER A 39 7.38 -11.80 -28.08
C SER A 39 7.68 -10.69 -27.03
N SER A 40 7.20 -9.48 -27.19
CA SER A 40 7.49 -8.34 -26.33
C SER A 40 6.30 -7.81 -25.50
N CYS A 41 5.06 -8.25 -25.77
CA CYS A 41 3.86 -7.81 -25.05
C CYS A 41 3.09 -9.00 -24.50
N LYS A 42 3.03 -9.17 -23.18
CA LYS A 42 2.34 -10.31 -22.54
C LYS A 42 0.94 -10.02 -22.02
N LEU A 43 0.47 -8.78 -22.08
CA LEU A 43 -0.90 -8.46 -21.70
C LEU A 43 -1.44 -7.33 -22.56
N VAL A 44 -2.52 -7.63 -23.28
CA VAL A 44 -3.35 -6.62 -23.94
C VAL A 44 -4.57 -6.42 -23.05
N ILE A 45 -4.67 -5.27 -22.40
CA ILE A 45 -5.89 -4.88 -21.70
C ILE A 45 -6.70 -4.02 -22.67
N SER A 46 -7.84 -4.54 -23.11
CA SER A 46 -8.82 -3.73 -23.84
C SER A 46 -9.64 -2.95 -22.82
N ILE A 47 -9.46 -1.64 -22.80
CA ILE A 47 -10.31 -0.71 -22.08
C ILE A 47 -10.96 0.15 -23.17
N ASP A 48 -12.27 0.14 -23.24
CA ASP A 48 -13.08 0.95 -24.18
C ASP A 48 -12.76 0.75 -25.68
N GLY A 49 -12.44 -0.50 -26.10
CA GLY A 49 -12.25 -0.85 -27.51
C GLY A 49 -10.88 -0.55 -28.10
N GLU A 50 -9.97 0.05 -27.36
CA GLU A 50 -8.58 0.23 -27.76
C GLU A 50 -7.64 -0.74 -27.05
N ALA A 51 -6.88 -1.51 -27.80
CA ALA A 51 -5.84 -2.40 -27.29
C ALA A 51 -4.59 -1.59 -26.94
N GLN A 52 -4.28 -1.43 -25.67
CA GLN A 52 -3.03 -0.80 -25.22
C GLN A 52 -2.03 -1.86 -24.76
N CYS A 53 -0.83 -1.80 -25.33
CA CYS A 53 0.29 -2.66 -24.92
C CYS A 53 1.02 -2.03 -23.71
N LEU A 54 0.81 -2.60 -22.53
CA LEU A 54 1.60 -2.27 -21.36
C LEU A 54 2.85 -3.18 -21.32
N ARG A 55 4.04 -2.60 -21.36
CA ARG A 55 5.28 -3.35 -21.13
C ARG A 55 5.31 -3.80 -19.68
N LEU A 56 4.99 -5.06 -19.46
CA LEU A 56 5.11 -5.70 -18.16
C LEU A 56 6.57 -6.16 -17.98
N HIS A 57 7.20 -5.67 -16.92
CA HIS A 57 8.52 -6.17 -16.54
C HIS A 57 8.37 -7.56 -15.90
N ASN A 58 8.66 -8.60 -16.68
CA ASN A 58 8.65 -9.98 -16.22
C ASN A 58 10.00 -10.26 -15.57
N SER A 59 10.12 -10.09 -14.26
CA SER A 59 11.28 -10.62 -13.55
C SER A 59 11.15 -12.13 -13.44
N ARG A 60 11.56 -12.87 -14.50
CA ARG A 60 11.82 -14.29 -14.33
C ARG A 60 12.93 -14.41 -13.29
N ARG A 61 12.73 -15.20 -12.26
CA ARG A 61 13.81 -15.81 -11.47
C ARG A 61 14.72 -16.55 -12.46
N THR A 62 15.75 -15.89 -12.93
CA THR A 62 16.89 -16.56 -13.54
C THR A 62 17.97 -16.64 -12.48
N ASP A 63 18.33 -17.87 -12.16
CA ASP A 63 19.44 -18.21 -11.30
C ASP A 63 20.73 -17.50 -11.74
N HIS A 64 21.46 -17.03 -10.71
CA HIS A 64 22.89 -16.81 -10.63
C HIS A 64 23.64 -16.35 -11.90
N HIS A 65 23.63 -15.04 -12.14
CA HIS A 65 24.82 -14.34 -12.62
C HIS A 65 24.98 -13.06 -11.80
N VAL A 66 26.07 -13.02 -11.03
CA VAL A 66 26.53 -11.83 -10.31
C VAL A 66 26.94 -10.80 -11.35
N HIS A 67 26.00 -10.00 -11.82
CA HIS A 67 26.31 -8.76 -12.51
C HIS A 67 26.46 -7.66 -11.47
N ASN A 68 27.54 -6.93 -11.60
CA ASN A 68 27.92 -5.76 -10.82
C ASN A 68 26.80 -4.70 -10.94
N HIS A 69 25.71 -4.87 -10.16
CA HIS A 69 24.61 -3.93 -10.08
C HIS A 69 25.11 -2.70 -9.36
N SER A 70 24.94 -1.54 -9.95
CA SER A 70 25.02 -0.28 -9.22
C SER A 70 24.04 -0.38 -8.06
N HIS A 71 24.56 -0.65 -6.85
CA HIS A 71 23.76 -0.77 -5.64
C HIS A 71 23.16 0.60 -5.33
N HIS A 72 21.94 0.84 -5.80
CA HIS A 72 21.21 2.01 -5.40
C HIS A 72 21.01 1.96 -3.89
N VAL A 73 21.44 3.01 -3.22
CA VAL A 73 21.20 3.15 -1.78
C VAL A 73 19.70 3.29 -1.55
N VAL A 74 19.16 2.45 -0.69
CA VAL A 74 17.73 2.43 -0.35
C VAL A 74 17.56 2.44 1.15
N ASP A 75 16.70 3.32 1.65
CA ASP A 75 16.29 3.39 3.05
C ASP A 75 14.91 2.75 3.25
N ALA A 76 14.50 2.56 4.49
CA ALA A 76 13.11 2.30 4.84
C ALA A 76 12.58 3.46 5.71
N ILE A 77 11.32 3.82 5.51
CA ILE A 77 10.64 4.80 6.35
C ILE A 77 9.43 4.12 6.98
N TYR A 78 9.39 4.13 8.31
CA TYR A 78 8.24 3.70 9.09
C TYR A 78 7.50 4.91 9.65
N THR A 79 6.20 4.86 9.62
CA THR A 79 5.35 5.72 10.46
C THR A 79 4.87 4.92 11.66
N TRP A 80 5.01 5.50 12.86
CA TRP A 80 4.67 4.83 14.09
C TRP A 80 4.16 5.80 15.14
N VAL A 81 3.27 5.31 16.00
CA VAL A 81 2.75 6.04 17.15
C VAL A 81 2.54 5.09 18.32
N ASN A 82 2.86 5.58 19.52
CA ASN A 82 2.44 4.95 20.77
C ASN A 82 1.20 5.68 21.30
N PRO A 83 0.01 5.14 21.16
CA PRO A 83 -1.22 5.78 21.62
C PRO A 83 -1.40 5.73 23.14
N THR A 84 -0.59 4.94 23.86
CA THR A 84 -0.62 4.87 25.33
C THR A 84 0.29 5.90 25.99
N ASP A 85 1.09 6.64 25.20
CA ASP A 85 1.94 7.70 25.69
C ASP A 85 1.13 8.86 26.28
N PRO A 86 1.34 9.26 27.55
CA PRO A 86 0.54 10.29 28.20
C PRO A 86 0.65 11.66 27.53
N ASP A 87 1.83 12.01 27.01
CA ASP A 87 2.06 13.28 26.31
C ASP A 87 1.33 13.32 24.98
N TRP A 88 1.37 12.21 24.24
CA TRP A 88 0.61 12.06 23.00
C TRP A 88 -0.89 12.15 23.26
N GLN A 89 -1.40 11.46 24.29
CA GLN A 89 -2.80 11.51 24.68
C GLN A 89 -3.25 12.92 25.09
N ARG A 90 -2.39 13.64 25.85
CA ARG A 90 -2.65 15.04 26.19
C ARG A 90 -2.74 15.90 24.95
N LYS A 91 -1.72 15.88 24.07
CA LYS A 91 -1.72 16.65 22.81
C LYS A 91 -2.94 16.34 21.96
N ARG A 92 -3.37 15.09 21.93
CA ARG A 92 -4.55 14.70 21.17
C ARG A 92 -5.82 15.29 21.78
N ARG A 93 -6.02 15.19 23.08
CA ARG A 93 -7.16 15.84 23.78
C ARG A 93 -7.19 17.35 23.55
N ASP A 94 -6.04 17.99 23.65
CA ASP A 94 -5.93 19.44 23.48
C ASP A 94 -6.25 19.89 22.03
N ALA A 95 -5.88 19.09 21.05
CA ALA A 95 -6.04 19.40 19.64
C ALA A 95 -7.44 19.05 19.08
N VAL A 96 -8.05 17.97 19.57
CA VAL A 96 -9.31 17.42 19.03
C VAL A 96 -10.51 17.71 19.96
N GLY A 97 -10.24 18.08 21.22
CA GLY A 97 -11.24 18.25 22.27
C GLY A 97 -11.70 16.91 22.88
N THR A 98 -12.53 17.02 23.92
CA THR A 98 -13.06 15.85 24.64
C THR A 98 -14.32 15.26 24.03
N THR A 99 -14.93 15.96 23.07
CA THR A 99 -16.18 15.54 22.42
C THR A 99 -15.90 14.67 21.22
N PHE A 100 -15.70 13.40 21.47
CA PHE A 100 -15.70 12.36 20.46
C PHE A 100 -17.14 11.94 20.21
N SER A 101 -17.77 12.46 19.15
CA SER A 101 -19.01 11.88 18.63
C SER A 101 -18.62 10.64 17.81
N GLY A 102 -18.81 9.46 18.38
CA GLY A 102 -18.38 8.18 17.82
C GLY A 102 -19.17 7.69 16.60
N THR A 103 -19.56 8.58 15.70
CA THR A 103 -20.35 8.23 14.50
C THR A 103 -19.53 8.27 13.20
N ASP A 104 -18.31 8.80 13.21
CA ASP A 104 -17.46 8.75 12.03
C ASP A 104 -16.75 7.40 11.96
N ASP A 105 -16.85 6.71 10.81
CA ASP A 105 -16.09 5.50 10.45
C ASP A 105 -14.56 5.70 10.51
N LEU A 106 -14.12 6.94 10.60
CA LEU A 106 -12.78 7.40 10.91
C LEU A 106 -12.49 7.44 12.42
N SER A 107 -13.39 6.85 13.26
CA SER A 107 -13.26 6.91 14.71
C SER A 107 -11.89 6.38 15.12
N ASP A 108 -11.10 7.28 15.65
CA ASP A 108 -9.73 7.06 16.13
C ASP A 108 -9.64 5.99 17.21
N ALA A 109 -10.76 5.65 17.88
CA ALA A 109 -10.80 4.68 18.96
C ALA A 109 -10.34 3.28 18.55
N ARG A 110 -10.61 2.85 17.31
CA ARG A 110 -10.15 1.56 16.79
C ARG A 110 -8.71 1.61 16.28
N ARG A 111 -8.27 2.76 15.77
CA ARG A 111 -6.96 2.93 15.14
C ARG A 111 -5.82 3.06 16.13
N PHE A 112 -6.11 3.62 17.30
CA PHE A 112 -5.12 3.87 18.34
C PHE A 112 -5.30 2.94 19.54
N ASN A 113 -5.95 1.79 19.32
CA ASN A 113 -6.16 0.80 20.40
C ASN A 113 -5.19 -0.37 20.26
N ASN A 114 -3.89 -0.09 20.23
CA ASN A 114 -2.83 -1.10 20.09
C ASN A 114 -2.57 -1.85 21.44
N GLY A 115 -3.49 -1.78 22.38
CA GLY A 115 -3.37 -2.47 23.65
C GLY A 115 -2.26 -1.92 24.55
N VAL A 116 -1.78 -2.76 25.47
CA VAL A 116 -0.75 -2.42 26.46
C VAL A 116 0.67 -2.50 25.88
N TYR A 117 0.85 -3.15 24.74
CA TYR A 117 2.14 -3.36 24.10
C TYR A 117 2.24 -2.66 22.72
N PRO A 118 2.18 -1.33 22.68
CA PRO A 118 2.09 -0.57 21.42
C PRO A 118 3.34 -0.66 20.54
N GLU A 119 4.45 -1.13 21.11
CA GLU A 119 5.72 -1.30 20.37
C GLU A 119 5.85 -2.69 19.75
N ALA A 120 5.02 -3.66 20.15
CA ALA A 120 5.19 -5.06 19.73
C ALA A 120 5.06 -5.23 18.21
N GLU A 121 4.13 -4.50 17.59
CA GLU A 121 3.92 -4.51 16.14
C GLU A 121 5.14 -3.97 15.39
N LEU A 122 5.56 -2.75 15.72
CA LEU A 122 6.74 -2.13 15.13
C LEU A 122 7.99 -3.00 15.31
N CYS A 123 8.23 -3.49 16.54
CA CYS A 123 9.43 -4.27 16.85
C CYS A 123 9.48 -5.58 16.05
N ALA A 124 8.35 -6.27 15.91
CA ALA A 124 8.26 -7.47 15.08
C ALA A 124 8.48 -7.15 13.60
N SER A 125 7.90 -6.06 13.10
CA SER A 125 8.10 -5.61 11.72
C SER A 125 9.58 -5.27 11.45
N LEU A 126 10.24 -4.56 12.35
CA LEU A 126 11.67 -4.21 12.24
C LEU A 126 12.58 -5.44 12.27
N GLU A 127 12.26 -6.45 13.09
CA GLU A 127 13.01 -7.71 13.15
C GLU A 127 12.91 -8.47 11.82
N LEU A 128 11.70 -8.54 11.25
CA LEU A 128 11.47 -9.17 9.95
C LEU A 128 12.11 -8.38 8.80
N LEU A 129 12.03 -7.06 8.82
CA LEU A 129 12.68 -6.21 7.82
C LEU A 129 14.19 -6.49 7.77
N ARG A 130 14.85 -6.49 8.92
CA ARG A 130 16.30 -6.74 9.01
C ARG A 130 16.69 -8.11 8.47
N THR A 131 15.86 -9.12 8.71
CA THR A 131 16.10 -10.49 8.27
C THR A 131 15.84 -10.64 6.77
N ASN A 132 14.76 -10.05 6.28
CA ASN A 132 14.23 -10.32 4.94
C ASN A 132 14.58 -9.24 3.90
N MET A 133 15.06 -8.07 4.35
CA MET A 133 15.49 -6.95 3.49
C MET A 133 16.84 -6.37 3.99
N PRO A 134 17.92 -7.19 4.12
CA PRO A 134 19.21 -6.75 4.68
C PRO A 134 19.92 -5.70 3.83
N TRP A 135 19.45 -5.41 2.64
CA TRP A 135 19.96 -4.40 1.72
C TRP A 135 19.47 -2.97 2.06
N ILE A 136 18.56 -2.80 3.02
CA ILE A 136 18.16 -1.50 3.54
C ILE A 136 19.33 -0.87 4.31
N ARG A 137 19.72 0.35 3.91
CA ARG A 137 20.84 1.08 4.52
C ARG A 137 20.48 1.65 5.90
N THR A 138 19.41 2.44 5.96
CA THR A 138 18.94 3.14 7.16
C THR A 138 17.45 2.94 7.30
N VAL A 139 16.99 2.70 8.51
CA VAL A 139 15.57 2.69 8.85
C VAL A 139 15.24 4.00 9.58
N TRP A 140 14.32 4.77 9.02
CA TRP A 140 13.80 6.00 9.58
C TRP A 140 12.46 5.72 10.24
N ILE A 141 12.30 6.08 11.52
CA ILE A 141 11.04 5.92 12.24
C ILE A 141 10.48 7.31 12.50
N LEU A 142 9.40 7.62 11.82
CA LEU A 142 8.74 8.91 11.87
C LEU A 142 7.61 8.85 12.88
N THR A 143 7.68 9.71 13.90
CA THR A 143 6.74 9.71 15.01
C THR A 143 6.58 11.12 15.60
N MET A 144 5.66 11.27 16.56
CA MET A 144 5.44 12.54 17.26
C MET A 144 6.35 12.64 18.48
N ARG A 145 6.99 13.80 18.67
CA ARG A 145 7.78 14.08 19.89
C ARG A 145 6.91 14.04 21.16
N PRO A 146 7.37 13.44 22.27
CA PRO A 146 8.73 12.94 22.53
C PRO A 146 8.91 11.44 22.26
N GLN A 147 8.00 10.80 21.55
CA GLN A 147 7.98 9.35 21.37
C GLN A 147 9.28 8.82 20.77
N ARG A 148 9.73 7.67 21.30
CA ARG A 148 10.87 6.92 20.83
C ARG A 148 10.67 5.44 21.11
N PRO A 149 10.61 4.57 20.09
CA PRO A 149 10.49 3.12 20.33
C PRO A 149 11.71 2.56 21.08
N LYS A 150 11.48 1.52 21.87
CA LYS A 150 12.56 0.85 22.64
C LYS A 150 13.42 -0.08 21.76
N CYS A 151 12.85 -0.61 20.69
CA CYS A 151 13.52 -1.57 19.78
C CYS A 151 14.40 -0.89 18.71
N ILE A 152 15.00 0.27 19.03
CA ILE A 152 15.92 0.95 18.14
C ILE A 152 17.29 0.27 18.18
N HIS A 153 17.82 -0.08 17.01
CA HIS A 153 19.14 -0.69 16.83
C HIS A 153 20.08 0.24 16.06
N PRO A 154 21.40 0.00 16.07
CA PRO A 154 22.33 0.69 15.19
C PRO A 154 21.86 0.65 13.71
N GLY A 155 21.93 1.80 13.03
CA GLY A 155 21.40 1.95 11.68
C GLY A 155 19.94 2.40 11.60
N MET A 156 19.24 2.53 12.73
CA MET A 156 17.91 3.10 12.81
C MET A 156 17.96 4.54 13.36
N ARG A 157 17.08 5.40 12.88
CA ARG A 157 16.98 6.81 13.28
C ARG A 157 15.52 7.17 13.52
N VAL A 158 15.28 7.92 14.58
CA VAL A 158 13.97 8.50 14.87
C VAL A 158 13.96 9.93 14.38
N VAL A 159 12.91 10.29 13.66
CA VAL A 159 12.64 11.65 13.20
C VAL A 159 11.26 12.05 13.70
N HIS A 160 11.16 13.25 14.23
CA HIS A 160 9.89 13.72 14.74
C HIS A 160 9.17 14.60 13.72
N HIS A 161 7.84 14.62 13.79
CA HIS A 161 6.98 15.36 12.88
C HIS A 161 7.37 16.84 12.76
N ASP A 162 7.72 17.48 13.88
CA ASP A 162 8.13 18.89 13.94
C ASP A 162 9.43 19.16 13.18
N GLU A 163 10.35 18.19 13.10
CA GLU A 163 11.58 18.29 12.30
C GLU A 163 11.31 18.38 10.78
N LEU A 164 10.13 17.94 10.35
CA LEU A 164 9.66 18.02 8.96
C LEU A 164 8.73 19.22 8.71
N GLY A 165 8.58 20.11 9.69
CA GLY A 165 7.67 21.25 9.61
C GLY A 165 6.20 20.85 9.67
N LEU A 166 5.88 19.66 10.20
CA LEU A 166 4.51 19.24 10.45
C LEU A 166 3.98 19.88 11.75
N PRO A 167 2.73 20.34 11.77
CA PRO A 167 2.07 20.68 13.03
C PRO A 167 1.81 19.42 13.87
N VAL A 168 1.27 19.58 15.06
CA VAL A 168 0.69 18.45 15.80
C VAL A 168 -0.39 17.82 14.93
N THR A 169 -0.19 16.58 14.51
CA THR A 169 -1.13 15.88 13.64
C THR A 169 -1.25 14.40 14.02
N PHE A 170 -2.48 13.89 13.98
CA PHE A 170 -2.86 12.49 14.16
C PHE A 170 -3.32 11.89 12.83
N ASN A 171 -2.97 12.57 11.74
CA ASN A 171 -3.37 12.22 10.37
C ASN A 171 -2.16 11.68 9.58
N ILE A 172 -2.18 10.40 9.23
CA ILE A 172 -1.12 9.78 8.43
C ILE A 172 -0.95 10.46 7.07
N PHE A 173 -2.05 10.94 6.45
CA PHE A 173 -1.96 11.59 5.14
C PHE A 173 -1.24 12.94 5.21
N SER A 174 -1.30 13.63 6.36
CA SER A 174 -0.46 14.82 6.61
C SER A 174 1.01 14.44 6.65
N VAL A 175 1.35 13.35 7.35
CA VAL A 175 2.71 12.84 7.49
C VAL A 175 3.26 12.39 6.14
N GLU A 176 2.49 11.68 5.34
CA GLU A 176 2.89 11.18 4.01
C GLU A 176 3.26 12.30 3.02
N THR A 177 2.75 13.52 3.19
CA THR A 177 3.14 14.66 2.35
C THR A 177 4.58 15.14 2.58
N ARG A 178 5.25 14.66 3.64
CA ARG A 178 6.55 15.17 4.11
C ARG A 178 7.68 14.14 4.15
N LEU A 179 7.45 12.90 3.74
CA LEU A 179 8.45 11.82 3.81
C LEU A 179 9.75 12.16 3.07
N GLN A 180 9.66 12.86 1.95
CA GLN A 180 10.80 13.28 1.14
C GLN A 180 11.67 14.36 1.82
N HIS A 181 11.21 14.95 2.91
CA HIS A 181 11.94 15.99 3.66
C HIS A 181 12.72 15.43 4.86
N ILE A 182 12.73 14.12 5.09
CA ILE A 182 13.55 13.52 6.15
C ILE A 182 15.03 13.81 5.87
N PRO A 183 15.76 14.48 6.79
CA PRO A 183 17.13 14.88 6.57
C PRO A 183 18.05 13.67 6.38
N GLY A 184 18.65 13.52 5.19
CA GLY A 184 19.55 12.43 4.86
C GLY A 184 18.90 11.13 4.40
N VAL A 185 17.59 11.14 4.18
CA VAL A 185 16.90 10.02 3.50
C VAL A 185 17.47 9.85 2.10
N SER A 186 17.60 8.60 1.67
CA SER A 186 18.04 8.32 0.30
C SER A 186 16.97 8.69 -0.73
N GLU A 187 17.40 8.94 -1.97
CA GLU A 187 16.47 9.19 -3.08
C GLU A 187 15.44 8.06 -3.22
N ARG A 188 15.85 6.80 -2.96
CA ARG A 188 14.99 5.64 -2.99
C ARG A 188 14.73 5.13 -1.60
N PHE A 189 13.47 4.88 -1.28
CA PHE A 189 13.10 4.30 0.00
C PHE A 189 11.87 3.42 -0.12
N VAL A 190 11.75 2.48 0.82
CA VAL A 190 10.55 1.67 1.01
C VAL A 190 9.75 2.26 2.16
N TYR A 191 8.52 2.67 1.88
CA TYR A 191 7.59 3.15 2.89
C TYR A 191 6.86 1.97 3.53
N MET A 192 6.81 1.97 4.85
CA MET A 192 6.23 0.93 5.69
C MET A 192 5.30 1.54 6.74
N ASN A 193 4.16 0.90 6.97
CA ASN A 193 3.44 1.08 8.23
C ASN A 193 3.97 0.09 9.26
N ASP A 194 3.75 0.36 10.54
CA ASP A 194 4.19 -0.48 11.67
C ASP A 194 3.49 -1.85 11.71
N ASP A 195 2.34 -1.98 11.05
CA ASP A 195 1.54 -3.20 10.89
C ASP A 195 1.86 -4.03 9.62
N PHE A 196 2.90 -3.67 8.86
CA PHE A 196 3.35 -4.43 7.69
C PHE A 196 4.52 -5.36 8.05
N TYR A 197 4.41 -6.63 7.68
CA TYR A 197 5.37 -7.69 7.98
C TYR A 197 5.88 -8.35 6.71
N VAL A 198 7.17 -8.22 6.43
CA VAL A 198 7.84 -8.91 5.31
C VAL A 198 8.27 -10.28 5.80
N LEU A 199 7.50 -11.32 5.46
CA LEU A 199 7.64 -12.67 6.01
C LEU A 199 8.70 -13.53 5.32
N LYS A 200 9.20 -13.09 4.17
CA LYS A 200 10.21 -13.81 3.37
C LYS A 200 11.29 -12.87 2.83
N PRO A 201 12.48 -13.41 2.51
CA PRO A 201 13.49 -12.64 1.83
C PRO A 201 12.96 -11.96 0.58
N MET A 202 13.09 -10.64 0.53
CA MET A 202 12.60 -9.80 -0.55
C MET A 202 13.75 -8.94 -1.09
N PRO A 203 14.16 -9.13 -2.36
CA PRO A 203 15.27 -8.39 -2.93
C PRO A 203 14.88 -6.94 -3.26
N ALA A 204 15.86 -6.05 -3.37
CA ALA A 204 15.65 -4.68 -3.79
C ALA A 204 14.96 -4.57 -5.17
N SER A 205 15.19 -5.55 -6.04
CA SER A 205 14.55 -5.65 -7.36
C SER A 205 13.03 -5.90 -7.31
N ALA A 206 12.46 -6.22 -6.14
CA ALA A 206 11.02 -6.25 -5.96
C ALA A 206 10.41 -4.84 -5.90
N PHE A 207 11.19 -3.86 -5.43
CA PHE A 207 10.74 -2.47 -5.23
C PHE A 207 11.28 -1.50 -6.28
N PHE A 208 12.43 -1.79 -6.86
CA PHE A 208 13.11 -0.90 -7.79
C PHE A 208 13.69 -1.68 -8.96
N ALA A 209 13.46 -1.17 -10.16
CA ALA A 209 14.07 -1.71 -11.37
C ALA A 209 15.59 -1.40 -11.42
N VAL A 210 16.31 -2.04 -12.33
CA VAL A 210 17.76 -1.85 -12.51
C VAL A 210 18.10 -0.37 -12.82
N ASP A 211 17.23 0.34 -13.52
CA ASP A 211 17.38 1.76 -13.83
C ASP A 211 16.97 2.67 -12.65
N GLY A 212 16.56 2.09 -11.52
CA GLY A 212 16.20 2.77 -10.29
C GLY A 212 14.77 3.28 -10.22
N ARG A 213 13.94 3.05 -11.23
CA ARG A 213 12.52 3.40 -11.17
C ARG A 213 11.79 2.53 -10.14
N PRO A 214 10.88 3.12 -9.33
CA PRO A 214 10.03 2.34 -8.44
C PRO A 214 9.17 1.33 -9.20
N ILE A 215 8.92 0.19 -8.57
CA ILE A 215 7.98 -0.82 -9.04
C ILE A 215 6.69 -0.67 -8.23
N VAL A 216 5.59 -0.44 -8.93
CA VAL A 216 4.27 -0.26 -8.34
C VAL A 216 3.48 -1.56 -8.43
N TRP A 217 2.98 -2.04 -7.31
CA TRP A 217 2.11 -3.21 -7.23
C TRP A 217 0.65 -2.78 -7.17
N THR A 218 -0.17 -3.45 -7.96
CA THR A 218 -1.62 -3.27 -7.94
C THR A 218 -2.32 -4.50 -7.42
N GLU A 219 -3.46 -4.31 -6.82
CA GLU A 219 -4.31 -5.41 -6.43
C GLU A 219 -4.92 -6.08 -7.65
N PRO A 220 -5.00 -7.42 -7.66
CA PRO A 220 -5.55 -8.15 -8.79
C PRO A 220 -7.07 -7.96 -8.94
N PHE A 221 -7.73 -7.46 -7.90
CA PHE A 221 -9.17 -7.21 -7.86
C PHE A 221 -9.43 -5.81 -7.28
N ASP A 222 -10.50 -5.18 -7.76
CA ASP A 222 -10.99 -3.95 -7.16
C ASP A 222 -11.64 -4.26 -5.80
N ILE A 223 -10.83 -4.22 -4.73
CA ILE A 223 -11.29 -4.43 -3.36
C ILE A 223 -11.73 -3.13 -2.67
N GLY A 224 -11.97 -2.07 -3.45
CA GLY A 224 -12.40 -0.77 -2.93
C GLY A 224 -13.61 -0.82 -2.01
N HIS A 225 -14.42 -1.88 -2.09
CA HIS A 225 -15.53 -2.10 -1.16
C HIS A 225 -15.12 -2.78 0.18
N LEU A 226 -13.93 -3.35 0.30
CA LEU A 226 -13.44 -3.92 1.57
C LEU A 226 -12.92 -2.86 2.53
N PHE A 227 -12.47 -1.70 2.00
CA PHE A 227 -11.94 -0.60 2.79
C PHE A 227 -12.82 0.65 2.66
N ARG A 228 -13.98 0.66 3.33
CA ARG A 228 -14.89 1.82 3.32
C ARG A 228 -14.19 3.14 3.63
N THR A 229 -13.20 3.12 4.51
CA THR A 229 -12.44 4.32 4.90
C THR A 229 -11.53 4.84 3.77
N CYS A 230 -10.95 3.93 2.98
CA CYS A 230 -10.13 4.33 1.84
C CYS A 230 -10.98 4.84 0.67
N VAL A 231 -12.20 4.31 0.48
CA VAL A 231 -13.04 4.64 -0.68
C VAL A 231 -13.21 6.16 -0.81
N HIS A 232 -13.62 6.85 0.24
CA HIS A 232 -13.85 8.29 0.17
C HIS A 232 -12.57 9.10 -0.02
N THR A 233 -11.51 8.77 0.73
CA THR A 233 -10.22 9.48 0.60
C THR A 233 -9.54 9.15 -0.72
N CYS A 234 -9.64 7.90 -1.19
CA CYS A 234 -9.19 7.51 -2.53
C CYS A 234 -9.97 8.24 -3.61
N ASP A 235 -11.28 8.39 -3.46
CA ASP A 235 -12.13 9.14 -4.40
C ASP A 235 -11.78 10.63 -4.45
N ALA A 236 -11.49 11.24 -3.31
CA ALA A 236 -11.04 12.63 -3.25
C ALA A 236 -9.72 12.82 -4.01
N THR A 237 -8.74 11.96 -3.75
CA THR A 237 -7.46 11.96 -4.46
C THR A 237 -7.65 11.66 -5.94
N ASN A 238 -8.48 10.67 -6.30
CA ASN A 238 -8.78 10.30 -7.68
C ASN A 238 -9.34 11.48 -8.47
N ARG A 239 -10.34 12.20 -7.93
CA ARG A 239 -10.90 13.40 -8.58
C ARG A 239 -9.84 14.46 -8.87
N LEU A 240 -8.83 14.59 -8.01
CA LEU A 240 -7.74 15.55 -8.18
C LEU A 240 -6.74 15.14 -9.27
N ILE A 241 -6.40 13.85 -9.34
CA ILE A 241 -5.40 13.37 -10.29
C ILE A 241 -5.99 12.93 -11.63
N LEU A 242 -7.28 12.62 -11.70
CA LEU A 242 -7.94 12.14 -12.91
C LEU A 242 -7.68 13.02 -14.16
N PRO A 243 -7.73 14.37 -14.07
CA PRO A 243 -7.40 15.25 -15.19
C PRO A 243 -5.96 15.07 -15.68
N LEU A 244 -5.05 14.63 -14.80
CA LEU A 244 -3.63 14.42 -15.08
C LEU A 244 -3.35 13.02 -15.62
N MET A 245 -4.33 12.12 -15.56
CA MET A 245 -4.19 10.72 -15.95
C MET A 245 -4.43 10.47 -17.45
N HIS A 246 -4.63 11.53 -18.25
CA HIS A 246 -4.84 11.44 -19.69
C HIS A 246 -5.94 10.42 -20.08
N GLY A 247 -7.06 10.43 -19.36
CA GLY A 247 -8.20 9.52 -19.60
C GLY A 247 -8.02 8.10 -19.02
N LYS A 248 -6.89 7.80 -18.36
CA LYS A 248 -6.68 6.49 -17.72
C LYS A 248 -7.31 6.46 -16.34
N ARG A 249 -7.72 5.27 -15.91
CA ARG A 249 -8.26 5.08 -14.56
C ARG A 249 -7.12 5.06 -13.53
N MET A 250 -7.43 5.49 -12.30
CA MET A 250 -6.53 5.32 -11.17
C MET A 250 -6.31 3.83 -10.89
N LEU A 251 -5.05 3.45 -10.62
CA LEU A 251 -4.69 2.09 -10.26
C LEU A 251 -5.09 1.83 -8.80
N SER A 252 -5.68 0.66 -8.56
CA SER A 252 -5.86 0.14 -7.21
C SER A 252 -4.52 -0.40 -6.72
N LEU A 253 -3.90 0.32 -5.78
CA LEU A 253 -2.56 -0.02 -5.29
C LEU A 253 -2.64 -1.08 -4.18
N LEU A 254 -1.73 -2.04 -4.21
CA LEU A 254 -1.62 -3.05 -3.14
C LEU A 254 -1.46 -2.36 -1.78
N HIS A 255 -2.25 -2.78 -0.80
CA HIS A 255 -2.10 -2.31 0.58
C HIS A 255 -0.92 -3.02 1.25
N GLY A 256 0.28 -2.45 1.13
CA GLY A 256 1.52 -3.05 1.63
C GLY A 256 2.71 -2.09 1.47
N PRO A 257 3.93 -2.57 1.71
CA PRO A 257 5.15 -1.79 1.51
C PRO A 257 5.22 -1.17 0.12
N LYS A 258 5.74 0.06 0.02
CA LYS A 258 5.77 0.80 -1.26
C LYS A 258 7.17 1.31 -1.58
N GLY A 259 7.69 0.92 -2.75
CA GLY A 259 8.88 1.55 -3.32
C GLY A 259 8.55 2.97 -3.80
N LEU A 260 9.30 3.96 -3.32
CA LEU A 260 9.11 5.37 -3.60
C LEU A 260 10.45 6.06 -3.86
N THR A 261 10.41 7.22 -4.54
CA THR A 261 11.54 8.13 -4.59
C THR A 261 11.17 9.48 -3.99
N ALA A 262 12.16 10.17 -3.39
CA ALA A 262 11.96 11.50 -2.84
C ALA A 262 11.53 12.48 -3.93
N SER A 263 12.16 12.41 -5.10
CA SER A 263 11.82 13.24 -6.27
C SER A 263 10.39 13.01 -6.76
N MET A 264 9.90 11.74 -6.76
CA MET A 264 8.53 11.43 -7.16
C MET A 264 7.50 12.06 -6.22
N LEU A 265 7.69 11.93 -4.90
CA LEU A 265 6.81 12.57 -3.92
C LEU A 265 6.88 14.09 -4.03
N ASN A 266 8.09 14.64 -4.06
CA ASN A 266 8.28 16.10 -4.16
C ASN A 266 7.62 16.68 -5.41
N SER A 267 7.81 16.05 -6.57
CA SER A 267 7.19 16.49 -7.83
C SER A 267 5.66 16.46 -7.72
N THR A 268 5.11 15.43 -7.10
CA THR A 268 3.65 15.27 -6.94
C THR A 268 3.06 16.34 -6.04
N VAL A 269 3.61 16.53 -4.83
CA VAL A 269 3.05 17.51 -3.87
C VAL A 269 3.31 18.97 -4.30
N SER A 270 4.28 19.19 -5.17
CA SER A 270 4.62 20.51 -5.72
C SER A 270 3.91 20.84 -7.03
N LEU A 271 3.19 19.89 -7.62
CA LEU A 271 2.46 20.10 -8.87
C LEU A 271 1.43 21.23 -8.70
N PRO A 272 1.39 22.26 -9.54
CA PRO A 272 0.53 23.42 -9.34
C PRO A 272 -0.94 23.10 -9.05
N SER A 273 -1.48 22.08 -9.73
CA SER A 273 -2.87 21.61 -9.54
C SER A 273 -3.11 20.85 -8.25
N LEU A 274 -2.07 20.31 -7.59
CA LEU A 274 -2.16 19.50 -6.38
C LEU A 274 -1.62 20.20 -5.14
N LYS A 275 -0.71 21.16 -5.30
CA LYS A 275 0.03 21.82 -4.23
C LYS A 275 -0.88 22.37 -3.12
N GLY A 276 -1.93 23.10 -3.49
CA GLY A 276 -2.85 23.70 -2.52
C GLY A 276 -3.52 22.62 -1.65
N LYS A 277 -3.91 21.50 -2.25
CA LYS A 277 -4.54 20.38 -1.52
C LYS A 277 -3.54 19.58 -0.68
N ALA A 278 -2.33 19.39 -1.17
CA ALA A 278 -1.24 18.79 -0.40
C ALA A 278 -0.91 19.64 0.85
N GLU A 279 -0.81 20.97 0.70
CA GLU A 279 -0.59 21.88 1.83
C GLU A 279 -1.76 21.91 2.81
N GLU A 280 -3.00 21.84 2.33
CA GLU A 280 -4.19 21.72 3.18
C GLU A 280 -4.12 20.43 4.01
N SER A 281 -3.89 19.28 3.37
CA SER A 281 -3.75 17.99 4.05
C SER A 281 -2.58 17.97 5.03
N THR A 282 -1.46 18.63 4.72
CA THR A 282 -0.31 18.75 5.63
C THR A 282 -0.67 19.43 6.95
N ARG A 283 -1.60 20.39 6.93
CA ARG A 283 -2.02 21.16 8.12
C ARG A 283 -3.17 20.51 8.91
N ARG A 284 -3.73 19.41 8.40
CA ARG A 284 -4.85 18.75 9.09
C ARG A 284 -4.39 17.99 10.33
N ILE A 285 -5.10 18.21 11.42
CA ILE A 285 -4.83 17.56 12.70
C ILE A 285 -5.34 16.13 12.70
N THR A 286 -6.55 15.91 12.16
CA THR A 286 -7.22 14.61 12.09
C THR A 286 -7.50 14.23 10.65
N ARG A 287 -7.78 12.94 10.41
CA ARG A 287 -8.17 12.45 9.08
C ARG A 287 -9.49 13.05 8.62
N SER A 288 -9.59 13.25 7.31
CA SER A 288 -10.79 13.69 6.63
C SER A 288 -10.99 12.88 5.36
N HIS A 289 -12.24 12.72 4.94
CA HIS A 289 -12.56 12.12 3.64
C HIS A 289 -11.99 12.90 2.45
N ASP A 290 -11.65 14.17 2.67
CA ASP A 290 -11.04 15.05 1.67
C ASP A 290 -9.51 15.10 1.74
N ASP A 291 -8.88 14.22 2.50
CA ASP A 291 -7.41 14.19 2.55
C ASP A 291 -6.81 13.82 1.20
N PHE A 292 -5.63 14.40 0.96
CA PHE A 292 -4.82 14.08 -0.21
C PHE A 292 -3.86 12.94 0.11
N MET A 293 -4.04 11.81 -0.54
CA MET A 293 -3.17 10.64 -0.40
C MET A 293 -1.93 10.81 -1.30
N ALA A 294 -0.90 11.46 -0.78
CA ALA A 294 0.29 11.82 -1.54
C ALA A 294 0.98 10.63 -2.21
N ILE A 295 1.10 9.50 -1.51
CA ILE A 295 1.71 8.27 -2.02
C ILE A 295 0.89 7.68 -3.16
N VAL A 296 -0.44 7.61 -3.01
CA VAL A 296 -1.33 7.08 -4.06
C VAL A 296 -1.26 7.94 -5.31
N ALA A 297 -1.30 9.26 -5.15
CA ALA A 297 -1.16 10.19 -6.27
C ALA A 297 0.20 10.03 -6.96
N ALA A 298 1.28 9.99 -6.18
CA ALA A 298 2.63 9.89 -6.69
C ALA A 298 2.86 8.61 -7.49
N GLN A 299 2.44 7.45 -6.98
CA GLN A 299 2.59 6.19 -7.70
C GLN A 299 1.77 6.14 -8.99
N ASN A 300 0.52 6.62 -8.97
CA ASN A 300 -0.30 6.68 -10.17
C ASN A 300 0.29 7.60 -11.24
N LEU A 301 0.67 8.82 -10.87
CA LEU A 301 1.27 9.78 -11.80
C LEU A 301 2.62 9.29 -12.34
N ALA A 302 3.43 8.65 -11.50
CA ALA A 302 4.72 8.11 -11.90
C ALA A 302 4.58 6.94 -12.91
N VAL A 303 3.58 6.08 -12.76
CA VAL A 303 3.30 5.02 -13.74
C VAL A 303 2.86 5.64 -15.08
N ILE A 304 1.99 6.65 -15.05
CA ILE A 304 1.50 7.32 -16.27
C ILE A 304 2.62 8.05 -17.00
N SER A 305 3.51 8.72 -16.27
CA SER A 305 4.67 9.43 -16.86
C SER A 305 5.82 8.49 -17.24
N GLY A 306 5.75 7.21 -16.91
CA GLY A 306 6.82 6.24 -17.16
C GLY A 306 8.02 6.36 -16.20
N THR A 307 7.91 7.15 -15.14
CA THR A 307 8.95 7.28 -14.10
C THR A 307 8.84 6.20 -13.02
N ALA A 308 7.79 5.40 -13.02
CA ALA A 308 7.66 4.14 -12.29
C ALA A 308 7.20 3.02 -13.21
N LEU A 309 7.42 1.78 -12.80
CA LEU A 309 6.99 0.58 -13.54
C LEU A 309 5.82 -0.08 -12.84
N LEU A 310 4.81 -0.47 -13.61
CA LEU A 310 3.74 -1.32 -13.13
C LEU A 310 4.18 -2.78 -13.17
N SER A 311 4.05 -3.51 -12.04
CA SER A 311 4.38 -4.93 -11.98
C SER A 311 3.15 -5.80 -11.98
N SER A 312 3.18 -6.86 -12.81
CA SER A 312 2.22 -7.97 -12.76
C SER A 312 2.63 -9.06 -11.75
N ALA A 313 3.88 -9.04 -11.31
CA ALA A 313 4.38 -9.94 -10.27
C ALA A 313 4.16 -9.30 -8.91
N VAL A 314 2.97 -9.48 -8.35
CA VAL A 314 2.59 -8.95 -7.04
C VAL A 314 2.97 -9.96 -5.97
N PRO A 315 3.61 -9.54 -4.86
CA PRO A 315 3.87 -10.42 -3.74
C PRO A 315 2.57 -11.04 -3.20
N LYS A 316 2.66 -12.25 -2.69
CA LYS A 316 1.51 -12.87 -2.02
C LYS A 316 1.25 -12.16 -0.70
N PHE A 317 0.28 -11.28 -0.74
CA PHE A 317 -0.15 -10.44 0.38
C PHE A 317 -1.34 -11.07 1.10
N GLN A 318 -1.35 -10.97 2.42
CA GLN A 318 -2.49 -11.33 3.26
C GLN A 318 -2.72 -10.27 4.32
N MET A 319 -3.95 -9.78 4.42
CA MET A 319 -4.39 -8.93 5.52
C MET A 319 -5.29 -9.73 6.45
N ILE A 320 -5.16 -9.47 7.75
CA ILE A 320 -6.01 -10.02 8.79
C ILE A 320 -6.36 -8.92 9.80
N ASP A 321 -7.58 -8.95 10.29
CA ASP A 321 -8.09 -7.95 11.25
C ASP A 321 -7.93 -8.39 12.72
N GLU A 322 -7.44 -9.61 12.94
CA GLU A 322 -7.25 -10.17 14.29
C GLU A 322 -6.00 -11.04 14.37
N VAL A 323 -5.37 -11.08 15.54
CA VAL A 323 -4.28 -12.03 15.82
C VAL A 323 -4.82 -13.44 15.79
N ARG A 324 -4.38 -14.22 14.82
CA ARG A 324 -4.68 -15.64 14.74
C ARG A 324 -3.65 -16.44 15.54
N THR A 325 -4.11 -17.54 16.10
CA THR A 325 -3.25 -18.53 16.77
C THR A 325 -2.45 -19.38 15.79
N VAL A 326 -2.76 -19.29 14.49
CA VAL A 326 -2.15 -20.11 13.44
C VAL A 326 -1.16 -19.24 12.64
N PRO A 327 0.07 -19.68 12.41
CA PRO A 327 1.03 -18.99 11.56
C PRO A 327 0.49 -18.74 10.16
N PHE A 328 0.94 -17.66 9.54
CA PHE A 328 0.65 -17.39 8.13
C PHE A 328 1.05 -18.57 7.25
N HIS A 329 0.25 -18.84 6.23
CA HIS A 329 0.58 -19.86 5.25
C HIS A 329 1.97 -19.60 4.66
N HIS A 330 2.73 -20.67 4.44
CA HIS A 330 4.12 -20.57 3.97
C HIS A 330 4.27 -19.85 2.60
N SER A 331 3.19 -19.72 1.83
CA SER A 331 3.23 -18.98 0.56
C SER A 331 3.13 -17.46 0.73
N VAL A 332 2.66 -16.95 1.88
CA VAL A 332 2.52 -15.51 2.11
C VAL A 332 3.90 -14.87 2.21
N GLU A 333 4.09 -13.77 1.50
CA GLU A 333 5.34 -13.02 1.45
C GLU A 333 5.27 -11.74 2.27
N ILE A 334 4.11 -11.10 2.28
CA ILE A 334 3.82 -9.89 3.05
C ILE A 334 2.52 -10.08 3.79
N ALA A 335 2.48 -9.69 5.05
CA ALA A 335 1.26 -9.62 5.84
C ALA A 335 1.01 -8.21 6.34
N CYS A 336 -0.26 -7.88 6.54
CA CYS A 336 -0.72 -6.75 7.35
C CYS A 336 -1.65 -7.28 8.42
N ILE A 337 -1.40 -6.88 9.67
CA ILE A 337 -2.23 -7.26 10.81
C ILE A 337 -2.80 -5.99 11.40
N ASN A 338 -4.10 -5.78 11.19
CA ASN A 338 -4.77 -4.55 11.54
C ASN A 338 -5.61 -4.74 12.82
N GLY A 339 -5.57 -3.74 13.72
CA GLY A 339 -6.55 -3.65 14.80
C GLY A 339 -6.36 -4.59 15.99
N ASN A 340 -5.14 -4.91 16.33
CA ASN A 340 -4.89 -5.86 17.39
C ASN A 340 -4.89 -5.31 18.78
N VAL A 341 -5.49 -6.09 19.63
CA VAL A 341 -5.49 -5.87 21.07
C VAL A 341 -4.36 -6.70 21.68
N LEU A 342 -3.13 -6.21 21.61
CA LEU A 342 -1.98 -6.82 22.28
C LEU A 342 -1.98 -6.44 23.76
N ASN A 343 -2.95 -6.96 24.52
CA ASN A 343 -3.18 -6.57 25.92
C ASN A 343 -2.46 -7.45 26.94
N THR A 344 -1.94 -8.61 26.53
CA THR A 344 -1.26 -9.55 27.41
C THR A 344 0.04 -10.03 26.78
N GLU A 345 0.99 -10.47 27.60
CA GLU A 345 2.22 -11.12 27.12
C GLU A 345 1.91 -12.37 26.28
N GLU A 346 0.86 -13.12 26.64
CA GLU A 346 0.42 -14.28 25.87
C GLU A 346 -0.03 -13.88 24.46
N ASN A 347 -0.78 -12.80 24.32
CA ASN A 347 -1.20 -12.29 23.01
C ASN A 347 -0.02 -11.81 22.18
N VAL A 348 0.97 -11.16 22.80
CA VAL A 348 2.22 -10.79 22.14
C VAL A 348 2.99 -12.02 21.70
N ALA A 349 3.11 -13.04 22.55
CA ALA A 349 3.77 -14.31 22.19
C ALA A 349 3.06 -15.02 21.03
N ARG A 350 1.73 -15.10 21.04
CA ARG A 350 0.93 -15.66 19.94
C ARG A 350 1.11 -14.86 18.64
N PHE A 351 1.10 -13.55 18.74
CA PHE A 351 1.34 -12.66 17.62
C PHE A 351 2.72 -12.91 17.01
N ARG A 352 3.79 -12.95 17.81
CA ARG A 352 5.14 -13.25 17.34
C ARG A 352 5.22 -14.64 16.70
N ALA A 353 4.57 -15.65 17.31
CA ALA A 353 4.51 -17.01 16.76
C ALA A 353 3.79 -17.04 15.39
N SER A 354 2.72 -16.26 15.20
CA SER A 354 2.04 -16.16 13.91
C SER A 354 2.95 -15.63 12.79
N LEU A 355 3.88 -14.76 13.15
CA LEU A 355 4.93 -14.22 12.29
C LEU A 355 6.19 -15.12 12.20
N ARG A 356 6.20 -16.27 12.90
CA ARG A 356 7.35 -17.18 13.02
C ARG A 356 8.58 -16.55 13.69
N LEU A 357 8.37 -15.56 14.50
CA LEU A 357 9.39 -14.95 15.35
C LEU A 357 9.50 -15.72 16.68
N LYS A 358 10.68 -15.65 17.28
CA LYS A 358 10.86 -16.19 18.65
C LYS A 358 10.00 -15.40 19.63
N PRO A 359 9.48 -16.08 20.65
CA PRO A 359 8.71 -15.43 21.73
C PRO A 359 9.41 -14.25 22.37
#